data_6a5f6e007e0cbc8b2e0eca3e68630b0a
#
_entry.id   6a5f6e007e0cbc8b2e0eca3e68630b0a
#
_cell.length_a   1.000
_cell.length_b   1.000
_cell.length_c   1.000
_cell.angle_alpha   90.00
_cell.angle_beta   90.00
_cell.angle_gamma   90.00
#
_symmetry.space_group_name_H-M   'P 1'
#
loop_
_entity.id
_entity.type
_entity.pdbx_description
1 polymer ?
#
loop_
_entity_poly.entity_id
_entity_poly.type
_entity_poly.pdbx_seq_one_letter_code
_entity_poly.pdbx_strand_id
1 'polypeptide(L)'
;NVKLSMRIERQLCSVESDCQRIDVLVSDEFGKFLALDGEILFSEKDEFIYDEMVTHVPMAVHPAVKNVLIIGGADGGVAKELINYKTIERIDVVEPDETLAEVCREYFPELACGLDDERVNVYIQDGLRFLRSKTDEYDLIINDATDPFGYTEGLFTKEFYGSCYKALKEDGIMVYQHGSPFYSEDKEECVKMHRKAYQAFPVSRVYQAHIPTCSSGYWLFGFASKKYHPLIDFKPDEWKRLGIKTRYYTTNLHRGAFMLPKYVEDMLEEEER
;
A
#
# COMPACT_ATOMS: atom_id res chain seq x y z
N ASN A 1 -6.75 -23.55 -12.41
CA ASN A 1 -5.60 -22.77 -11.95
C ASN A 1 -5.07 -21.93 -13.10
N VAL A 2 -4.84 -20.66 -12.84
CA VAL A 2 -4.26 -19.70 -13.79
C VAL A 2 -2.78 -19.55 -13.49
N LYS A 3 -1.96 -19.42 -14.54
CA LYS A 3 -0.54 -19.09 -14.40
C LYS A 3 -0.26 -17.86 -15.25
N LEU A 4 0.31 -16.84 -14.64
CA LEU A 4 0.96 -15.75 -15.34
C LEU A 4 2.44 -16.13 -15.54
N SER A 5 2.98 -15.94 -16.73
CA SER A 5 4.40 -16.17 -16.98
C SER A 5 5.02 -14.95 -17.67
N MET A 6 6.18 -14.54 -17.21
CA MET A 6 6.97 -13.47 -17.80
C MET A 6 8.27 -14.04 -18.33
N ARG A 7 8.66 -13.61 -19.54
CA ARG A 7 9.96 -13.97 -20.10
C ARG A 7 11.03 -13.14 -19.41
N ILE A 8 11.97 -13.84 -18.76
CA ILE A 8 13.11 -13.22 -18.12
C ILE A 8 14.29 -13.24 -19.07
N GLU A 9 14.92 -12.09 -19.27
CA GLU A 9 16.13 -11.96 -20.04
C GLU A 9 17.37 -12.17 -19.19
N ARG A 10 17.33 -11.64 -17.96
CA ARG A 10 18.48 -11.62 -17.09
C ARG A 10 18.06 -11.57 -15.62
N GLN A 11 18.78 -12.29 -14.78
CA GLN A 11 18.71 -12.19 -13.32
C GLN A 11 19.90 -11.33 -12.86
N LEU A 12 19.62 -10.27 -12.12
CA LEU A 12 20.62 -9.35 -11.59
C LEU A 12 21.03 -9.71 -10.17
N CYS A 13 20.08 -10.16 -9.36
CA CYS A 13 20.29 -10.58 -7.99
C CYS A 13 19.36 -11.75 -7.65
N SER A 14 19.81 -12.61 -6.76
CA SER A 14 18.98 -13.59 -6.05
C SER A 14 19.61 -13.84 -4.69
N VAL A 15 18.89 -13.51 -3.63
CA VAL A 15 19.37 -13.66 -2.25
C VAL A 15 18.26 -14.18 -1.36
N GLU A 16 18.61 -15.02 -0.41
CA GLU A 16 17.73 -15.46 0.67
C GLU A 16 17.94 -14.55 1.87
N SER A 17 16.88 -13.93 2.34
CA SER A 17 16.84 -13.24 3.62
C SER A 17 16.29 -14.16 4.72
N ASP A 18 16.21 -13.68 5.95
CA ASP A 18 15.53 -14.41 7.03
C ASP A 18 14.00 -14.49 6.83
N CYS A 19 13.45 -13.69 5.91
CA CYS A 19 12.02 -13.59 5.65
C CYS A 19 11.60 -14.34 4.38
N GLN A 20 12.39 -14.25 3.29
CA GLN A 20 11.97 -14.67 1.95
C GLN A 20 13.12 -14.68 0.96
N ARG A 21 12.90 -15.27 -0.22
CA ARG A 21 13.83 -15.12 -1.36
C ARG A 21 13.50 -13.85 -2.13
N ILE A 22 14.53 -13.05 -2.40
CA ILE A 22 14.45 -11.78 -3.15
C ILE A 22 15.18 -11.95 -4.47
N ASP A 23 14.46 -11.81 -5.58
CA ASP A 23 14.99 -11.88 -6.92
C ASP A 23 14.83 -10.52 -7.64
N VAL A 24 15.92 -9.99 -8.21
CA VAL A 24 15.88 -8.84 -9.11
C VAL A 24 16.11 -9.33 -10.53
N LEU A 25 15.12 -9.14 -11.37
CA LEU A 25 15.03 -9.71 -12.71
C LEU A 25 14.80 -8.61 -13.74
N VAL A 26 15.13 -8.90 -15.02
CA VAL A 26 14.90 -7.99 -16.14
C VAL A 26 14.06 -8.67 -17.20
N SER A 27 13.06 -7.97 -17.69
CA SER A 27 12.26 -8.36 -18.85
C SER A 27 12.23 -7.23 -19.88
N ASP A 28 12.02 -7.58 -21.16
CA ASP A 28 11.90 -6.59 -22.26
C ASP A 28 10.72 -5.64 -22.04
N GLU A 29 9.61 -6.14 -21.54
CA GLU A 29 8.36 -5.39 -21.46
C GLU A 29 8.27 -4.53 -20.20
N PHE A 30 8.75 -5.04 -19.05
CA PHE A 30 8.58 -4.39 -17.75
C PHE A 30 9.84 -3.76 -17.16
N GLY A 31 10.98 -3.85 -17.88
CA GLY A 31 12.26 -3.38 -17.36
C GLY A 31 12.77 -4.25 -16.21
N LYS A 32 13.40 -3.64 -15.22
CA LYS A 32 13.73 -4.31 -13.97
C LYS A 32 12.47 -4.51 -13.14
N PHE A 33 12.38 -5.63 -12.46
CA PHE A 33 11.34 -5.91 -11.50
C PHE A 33 11.88 -6.73 -10.34
N LEU A 34 11.22 -6.61 -9.20
CA LEU A 34 11.53 -7.34 -8.00
C LEU A 34 10.46 -8.40 -7.74
N ALA A 35 10.90 -9.60 -7.40
CA ALA A 35 10.03 -10.70 -7.01
C ALA A 35 10.43 -11.23 -5.64
N LEU A 36 9.43 -11.56 -4.81
CA LEU A 36 9.55 -12.16 -3.50
C LEU A 36 8.97 -13.57 -3.56
N ASP A 37 9.76 -14.59 -3.25
CA ASP A 37 9.39 -16.01 -3.36
C ASP A 37 8.81 -16.41 -4.73
N GLY A 38 9.17 -15.66 -5.79
CA GLY A 38 8.72 -15.87 -7.16
C GLY A 38 7.47 -15.08 -7.57
N GLU A 39 6.83 -14.36 -6.65
CA GLU A 39 5.72 -13.44 -6.94
C GLU A 39 6.26 -12.03 -7.18
N ILE A 40 5.72 -11.35 -8.21
CA ILE A 40 6.18 -10.00 -8.58
C ILE A 40 5.66 -9.00 -7.55
N LEU A 41 6.58 -8.27 -6.91
CA LEU A 41 6.23 -7.17 -6.01
C LEU A 41 5.93 -5.90 -6.80
N PHE A 42 6.86 -5.47 -7.65
CA PHE A 42 6.72 -4.29 -8.52
C PHE A 42 7.64 -4.38 -9.74
N SER A 43 7.39 -3.54 -10.74
CA SER A 43 8.28 -3.33 -11.88
C SER A 43 8.54 -1.84 -12.13
N GLU A 44 9.67 -1.49 -12.77
CA GLU A 44 9.99 -0.11 -13.19
C GLU A 44 8.89 0.51 -14.09
N LYS A 45 8.10 -0.33 -14.74
CA LYS A 45 7.08 0.12 -15.66
C LYS A 45 5.80 0.60 -15.00
N ASP A 46 5.39 0.00 -13.90
CA ASP A 46 4.09 0.23 -13.29
C ASP A 46 4.05 0.47 -11.77
N GLU A 47 5.22 0.52 -11.08
CA GLU A 47 5.31 0.77 -9.64
C GLU A 47 4.50 2.01 -9.20
N PHE A 48 4.59 3.08 -9.99
CA PHE A 48 3.94 4.35 -9.69
C PHE A 48 2.41 4.25 -9.54
N ILE A 49 1.79 3.24 -10.15
CA ILE A 49 0.33 3.08 -10.06
C ILE A 49 -0.07 2.76 -8.61
N TYR A 50 0.64 1.82 -8.00
CA TYR A 50 0.42 1.44 -6.61
C TYR A 50 0.75 2.59 -5.67
N ASP A 51 1.98 3.12 -5.76
CA ASP A 51 2.51 4.15 -4.87
C ASP A 51 1.66 5.41 -4.85
N GLU A 52 1.25 5.89 -6.05
CA GLU A 52 0.40 7.06 -6.18
C GLU A 52 -1.01 6.82 -5.61
N MET A 53 -1.58 5.62 -5.78
CA MET A 53 -2.93 5.34 -5.32
C MET A 53 -3.02 5.18 -3.81
N VAL A 54 -2.04 4.51 -3.16
CA VAL A 54 -2.04 4.39 -1.69
C VAL A 54 -1.69 5.70 -1.01
N THR A 55 -0.93 6.58 -1.67
CA THR A 55 -0.49 7.86 -1.13
C THR A 55 -1.49 8.98 -1.39
N HIS A 56 -1.83 9.23 -2.65
CA HIS A 56 -2.58 10.46 -3.01
C HIS A 56 -4.06 10.38 -2.68
N VAL A 57 -4.65 9.18 -2.63
CA VAL A 57 -6.06 9.03 -2.24
C VAL A 57 -6.29 9.53 -0.81
N PRO A 58 -5.63 9.07 0.24
CA PRO A 58 -5.83 9.58 1.59
C PRO A 58 -5.36 11.04 1.75
N MET A 59 -4.25 11.41 1.10
CA MET A 59 -3.70 12.77 1.17
C MET A 59 -4.60 13.84 0.54
N ALA A 60 -5.47 13.47 -0.41
CA ALA A 60 -6.46 14.38 -1.00
C ALA A 60 -7.75 14.50 -0.16
N VAL A 61 -7.87 13.74 0.91
CA VAL A 61 -9.03 13.70 1.81
C VAL A 61 -8.70 14.30 3.17
N HIS A 62 -7.61 13.88 3.80
CA HIS A 62 -7.22 14.38 5.12
C HIS A 62 -6.63 15.79 5.02
N PRO A 63 -7.13 16.78 5.79
CA PRO A 63 -6.76 18.19 5.63
C PRO A 63 -5.34 18.54 6.10
N ALA A 64 -4.76 17.74 6.99
CA ALA A 64 -3.52 18.12 7.70
C ALA A 64 -2.71 16.90 8.17
N VAL A 65 -2.26 16.06 7.23
CA VAL A 65 -1.37 14.93 7.55
C VAL A 65 0.02 15.46 7.91
N LYS A 66 0.52 15.05 9.08
CA LYS A 66 1.85 15.39 9.62
C LYS A 66 2.69 14.15 9.92
N ASN A 67 2.10 13.16 10.56
CA ASN A 67 2.78 11.94 10.97
C ASN A 67 2.21 10.76 10.20
N VAL A 68 3.06 10.07 9.46
CA VAL A 68 2.69 8.90 8.66
C VAL A 68 3.43 7.68 9.17
N LEU A 69 2.75 6.55 9.20
CA LEU A 69 3.35 5.23 9.39
C LEU A 69 3.16 4.41 8.12
N ILE A 70 4.25 3.85 7.61
CA ILE A 70 4.25 2.85 6.55
C ILE A 70 4.65 1.52 7.19
N ILE A 71 3.85 0.48 7.00
CA ILE A 71 4.16 -0.89 7.43
C ILE A 71 4.45 -1.71 6.19
N GLY A 72 5.68 -2.22 6.08
CA GLY A 72 6.28 -2.62 4.82
C GLY A 72 6.96 -1.43 4.13
N GLY A 73 7.03 -1.42 2.81
CA GLY A 73 7.50 -0.29 2.02
C GLY A 73 9.03 -0.11 2.01
N ALA A 74 9.77 -1.18 2.18
CA ALA A 74 11.24 -1.17 2.10
C ALA A 74 11.80 -0.76 0.73
N ASP A 75 10.97 -0.79 -0.31
CA ASP A 75 11.34 -0.31 -1.64
C ASP A 75 11.45 1.23 -1.72
N GLY A 76 10.75 1.93 -0.84
CA GLY A 76 10.77 3.39 -0.73
C GLY A 76 9.78 4.12 -1.63
N GLY A 77 9.00 3.43 -2.46
CA GLY A 77 8.08 4.04 -3.43
C GLY A 77 7.01 4.90 -2.77
N VAL A 78 6.34 4.37 -1.76
CA VAL A 78 5.34 5.11 -0.97
C VAL A 78 5.97 6.31 -0.25
N ALA A 79 7.15 6.13 0.35
CA ALA A 79 7.87 7.23 1.00
C ALA A 79 8.23 8.34 0.00
N LYS A 80 8.71 7.97 -1.21
CA LYS A 80 9.01 8.88 -2.32
C LYS A 80 7.81 9.76 -2.72
N GLU A 81 6.61 9.20 -2.73
CA GLU A 81 5.41 9.99 -3.00
C GLU A 81 5.03 10.90 -1.82
N LEU A 82 5.16 10.43 -0.58
CA LEU A 82 4.83 11.19 0.63
C LEU A 82 5.74 12.40 0.84
N ILE A 83 7.03 12.32 0.54
CA ILE A 83 7.98 13.44 0.74
C ILE A 83 7.66 14.67 -0.12
N ASN A 84 6.82 14.53 -1.16
CA ASN A 84 6.31 15.65 -1.95
C ASN A 84 5.36 16.56 -1.14
N TYR A 85 4.82 16.07 -0.02
CA TYR A 85 3.92 16.84 0.84
C TYR A 85 4.69 17.58 1.93
N LYS A 86 4.76 18.91 1.82
CA LYS A 86 5.50 19.77 2.76
C LYS A 86 4.87 19.82 4.15
N THR A 87 3.64 19.38 4.31
CA THR A 87 2.95 19.31 5.61
C THR A 87 3.40 18.13 6.45
N ILE A 88 4.00 17.12 5.85
CA ILE A 88 4.48 15.95 6.55
C ILE A 88 5.74 16.30 7.33
N GLU A 89 5.71 16.01 8.62
CA GLU A 89 6.81 16.27 9.56
C GLU A 89 7.58 15.00 9.88
N ARG A 90 6.92 13.81 9.83
CA ARG A 90 7.53 12.52 10.14
C ARG A 90 6.89 11.39 9.33
N ILE A 91 7.75 10.51 8.82
CA ILE A 91 7.37 9.26 8.18
C ILE A 91 8.14 8.14 8.87
N ASP A 92 7.46 7.24 9.55
CA ASP A 92 8.04 6.04 10.11
C ASP A 92 7.78 4.86 9.16
N VAL A 93 8.83 4.19 8.69
CA VAL A 93 8.77 2.98 7.86
C VAL A 93 9.18 1.81 8.71
N VAL A 94 8.34 0.79 8.79
CA VAL A 94 8.57 -0.39 9.62
C VAL A 94 8.61 -1.63 8.75
N GLU A 95 9.79 -2.18 8.56
CA GLU A 95 10.08 -3.33 7.69
C GLU A 95 10.94 -4.35 8.43
N PRO A 96 10.54 -5.61 8.53
CA PRO A 96 11.35 -6.62 9.18
C PRO A 96 12.55 -7.10 8.34
N ASP A 97 12.48 -6.99 7.01
CA ASP A 97 13.49 -7.50 6.09
C ASP A 97 14.51 -6.42 5.67
N GLU A 98 15.61 -6.32 6.42
CA GLU A 98 16.70 -5.39 6.13
C GLU A 98 17.33 -5.65 4.75
N THR A 99 17.44 -6.92 4.36
CA THR A 99 18.00 -7.33 3.07
C THR A 99 17.17 -6.79 1.90
N LEU A 100 15.85 -6.76 2.04
CA LEU A 100 14.96 -6.17 1.03
C LEU A 100 15.26 -4.68 0.83
N ALA A 101 15.42 -3.92 1.91
CA ALA A 101 15.76 -2.50 1.82
C ALA A 101 17.14 -2.27 1.18
N GLU A 102 18.13 -3.12 1.47
CA GLU A 102 19.47 -3.06 0.85
C GLU A 102 19.41 -3.34 -0.66
N VAL A 103 18.71 -4.41 -1.06
CA VAL A 103 18.50 -4.77 -2.47
C VAL A 103 17.79 -3.64 -3.23
N CYS A 104 16.76 -3.03 -2.64
CA CYS A 104 16.06 -1.91 -3.26
C CYS A 104 16.97 -0.68 -3.43
N ARG A 105 17.81 -0.36 -2.45
CA ARG A 105 18.80 0.73 -2.60
C ARG A 105 19.82 0.48 -3.71
N GLU A 106 20.26 -0.77 -3.87
CA GLU A 106 21.25 -1.13 -4.89
C GLU A 106 20.67 -1.15 -6.31
N TYR A 107 19.49 -1.76 -6.49
CA TYR A 107 18.93 -2.03 -7.81
C TYR A 107 17.85 -1.06 -8.26
N PHE A 108 17.16 -0.39 -7.31
CA PHE A 108 16.07 0.57 -7.56
C PHE A 108 16.28 1.91 -6.82
N PRO A 109 17.44 2.57 -6.99
CA PRO A 109 17.77 3.78 -6.25
C PRO A 109 16.78 4.93 -6.47
N GLU A 110 16.09 4.96 -7.62
CA GLU A 110 15.07 5.97 -7.92
C GLU A 110 13.78 5.82 -7.10
N LEU A 111 13.51 4.62 -6.57
CA LEU A 111 12.45 4.38 -5.58
C LEU A 111 12.98 4.59 -4.16
N ALA A 112 14.05 3.90 -3.83
CA ALA A 112 14.62 3.87 -2.50
C ALA A 112 15.10 5.25 -1.98
N CYS A 113 15.32 6.24 -2.88
CA CYS A 113 15.66 7.61 -2.47
C CYS A 113 14.60 8.25 -1.55
N GLY A 114 13.36 7.77 -1.58
CA GLY A 114 12.32 8.19 -0.63
C GLY A 114 12.67 7.89 0.83
N LEU A 115 13.48 6.85 1.08
CA LEU A 115 13.92 6.46 2.42
C LEU A 115 15.06 7.34 2.98
N ASP A 116 15.68 8.17 2.15
CA ASP A 116 16.82 9.00 2.51
C ASP A 116 16.43 10.44 2.93
N ASP A 117 15.13 10.79 2.87
CA ASP A 117 14.62 12.09 3.32
C ASP A 117 14.77 12.23 4.85
N GLU A 118 15.16 13.41 5.32
CA GLU A 118 15.40 13.68 6.74
C GLU A 118 14.19 13.45 7.66
N ARG A 119 12.98 13.41 7.11
CA ARG A 119 11.73 13.14 7.83
C ARG A 119 11.42 11.64 7.96
N VAL A 120 12.16 10.78 7.25
CA VAL A 120 11.92 9.33 7.19
C VAL A 120 12.79 8.61 8.22
N ASN A 121 12.17 7.78 9.04
CA ASN A 121 12.82 6.90 9.99
C ASN A 121 12.50 5.45 9.63
N VAL A 122 13.51 4.66 9.33
CA VAL A 122 13.36 3.24 9.02
C VAL A 122 13.62 2.38 10.27
N TYR A 123 12.68 1.51 10.61
CA TYR A 123 12.75 0.59 11.74
C TYR A 123 12.73 -0.84 11.25
N ILE A 124 13.82 -1.58 11.49
CA ILE A 124 13.91 -3.01 11.16
C ILE A 124 13.27 -3.82 12.29
N GLN A 125 11.96 -4.04 12.17
CA GLN A 125 11.20 -4.85 13.13
C GLN A 125 9.80 -5.21 12.62
N ASP A 126 9.13 -6.13 13.33
CA ASP A 126 7.76 -6.55 13.05
C ASP A 126 6.75 -5.40 13.23
N GLY A 127 5.89 -5.18 12.22
CA GLY A 127 4.94 -4.07 12.16
C GLY A 127 3.86 -4.14 13.27
N LEU A 128 3.35 -5.34 13.58
CA LEU A 128 2.35 -5.49 14.65
C LEU A 128 2.97 -5.21 16.03
N ARG A 129 4.20 -5.67 16.24
CA ARG A 129 4.95 -5.38 17.48
C ARG A 129 5.20 -3.88 17.66
N PHE A 130 5.55 -3.20 16.57
CA PHE A 130 5.74 -1.73 16.58
C PHE A 130 4.45 -1.01 16.97
N LEU A 131 3.33 -1.38 16.35
CA LEU A 131 2.03 -0.77 16.59
C LEU A 131 1.51 -0.93 18.02
N ARG A 132 1.81 -2.05 18.71
CA ARG A 132 1.30 -2.30 20.07
C ARG A 132 1.64 -1.19 21.08
N SER A 133 2.75 -0.49 20.87
CA SER A 133 3.20 0.62 21.73
C SER A 133 2.63 1.98 21.36
N LYS A 134 1.90 2.08 20.23
CA LYS A 134 1.45 3.34 19.66
C LYS A 134 0.02 3.68 20.05
N THR A 135 -0.25 4.96 20.30
CA THR A 135 -1.58 5.47 20.64
C THR A 135 -1.68 6.92 20.19
N ASP A 136 -2.67 7.26 19.35
CA ASP A 136 -2.95 8.62 18.87
C ASP A 136 -1.71 9.36 18.30
N GLU A 137 -0.84 8.64 17.59
CA GLU A 137 0.42 9.19 17.05
C GLU A 137 0.33 9.59 15.58
N TYR A 138 -0.43 8.85 14.76
CA TYR A 138 -0.39 8.98 13.30
C TYR A 138 -1.67 9.57 12.73
N ASP A 139 -1.50 10.44 11.72
CA ASP A 139 -2.60 10.98 10.92
C ASP A 139 -2.96 10.01 9.78
N LEU A 140 -1.96 9.27 9.28
CA LEU A 140 -2.10 8.31 8.20
C LEU A 140 -1.27 7.06 8.52
N ILE A 141 -1.88 5.88 8.33
CA ILE A 141 -1.20 4.59 8.31
C ILE A 141 -1.39 3.98 6.92
N ILE A 142 -0.30 3.60 6.27
CA ILE A 142 -0.31 2.84 5.02
C ILE A 142 0.23 1.45 5.33
N ASN A 143 -0.62 0.42 5.20
CA ASN A 143 -0.19 -0.97 5.24
C ASN A 143 0.19 -1.39 3.83
N ASP A 144 1.49 -1.36 3.59
CA ASP A 144 2.16 -1.69 2.33
C ASP A 144 2.80 -3.10 2.39
N ALA A 145 2.33 -3.91 3.32
CA ALA A 145 2.77 -5.29 3.42
C ALA A 145 2.22 -6.11 2.25
N THR A 146 3.02 -7.09 1.83
CA THR A 146 2.64 -8.08 0.81
C THR A 146 1.47 -8.96 1.27
N ASP A 147 1.23 -10.07 0.60
CA ASP A 147 0.09 -10.96 0.83
C ASP A 147 -0.02 -11.48 2.27
N PRO A 148 -1.22 -11.92 2.71
CA PRO A 148 -1.50 -12.36 4.08
C PRO A 148 -0.95 -13.75 4.41
N PHE A 149 0.26 -14.05 3.96
CA PHE A 149 0.92 -15.35 4.14
C PHE A 149 2.32 -15.19 4.74
N GLY A 150 2.80 -16.25 5.41
CA GLY A 150 4.14 -16.28 5.97
C GLY A 150 4.32 -15.25 7.10
N TYR A 151 5.41 -14.50 7.06
CA TYR A 151 5.77 -13.54 8.11
C TYR A 151 4.83 -12.31 8.17
N THR A 152 4.06 -12.04 7.12
CA THR A 152 3.10 -10.92 7.05
C THR A 152 1.70 -11.28 7.56
N GLU A 153 1.37 -12.56 7.83
CA GLU A 153 0.04 -13.02 8.26
C GLU A 153 -0.50 -12.21 9.45
N GLY A 154 0.37 -11.83 10.40
CA GLY A 154 0.02 -11.01 11.55
C GLY A 154 -0.58 -9.65 11.21
N LEU A 155 -0.23 -9.08 10.06
CA LEU A 155 -0.66 -7.76 9.57
C LEU A 155 -2.07 -7.76 8.95
N PHE A 156 -2.74 -8.90 8.96
CA PHE A 156 -4.11 -9.06 8.42
C PHE A 156 -5.09 -9.58 9.48
N THR A 157 -4.72 -9.53 10.75
CA THR A 157 -5.54 -9.98 11.88
C THR A 157 -6.46 -8.89 12.42
N LYS A 158 -7.51 -9.27 13.17
CA LYS A 158 -8.35 -8.30 13.90
C LYS A 158 -7.54 -7.46 14.90
N GLU A 159 -6.52 -8.07 15.51
CA GLU A 159 -5.60 -7.37 16.42
C GLU A 159 -4.86 -6.26 15.70
N PHE A 160 -4.41 -6.51 14.47
CA PHE A 160 -3.72 -5.52 13.66
C PHE A 160 -4.60 -4.31 13.35
N TYR A 161 -5.82 -4.52 12.82
CA TYR A 161 -6.75 -3.41 12.53
C TYR A 161 -7.12 -2.63 13.79
N GLY A 162 -7.31 -3.31 14.93
CA GLY A 162 -7.53 -2.67 16.23
C GLY A 162 -6.32 -1.87 16.71
N SER A 163 -5.10 -2.35 16.46
CA SER A 163 -3.85 -1.66 16.80
C SER A 163 -3.64 -0.44 15.91
N CYS A 164 -3.93 -0.54 14.60
CA CYS A 164 -3.94 0.60 13.69
C CYS A 164 -4.96 1.66 14.14
N TYR A 165 -6.18 1.23 14.48
CA TYR A 165 -7.20 2.15 15.01
C TYR A 165 -6.69 2.90 16.24
N LYS A 166 -6.06 2.20 17.19
CA LYS A 166 -5.51 2.81 18.42
C LYS A 166 -4.35 3.76 18.13
N ALA A 167 -3.47 3.41 17.19
CA ALA A 167 -2.30 4.21 16.83
C ALA A 167 -2.66 5.47 16.03
N LEU A 168 -3.78 5.46 15.31
CA LEU A 168 -4.30 6.61 14.59
C LEU A 168 -4.87 7.65 15.55
N LYS A 169 -4.65 8.93 15.22
CA LYS A 169 -5.31 10.08 15.86
C LYS A 169 -6.82 10.04 15.66
N GLU A 170 -7.56 10.93 16.33
CA GLU A 170 -9.03 10.98 16.35
C GLU A 170 -9.65 11.08 14.94
N ASP A 171 -8.95 11.66 13.98
CA ASP A 171 -9.40 11.83 12.60
C ASP A 171 -8.53 11.08 11.57
N GLY A 172 -7.72 10.13 12.04
CA GLY A 172 -6.75 9.43 11.21
C GLY A 172 -7.37 8.49 10.16
N ILE A 173 -6.59 8.25 9.13
CA ILE A 173 -6.92 7.38 8.00
C ILE A 173 -5.94 6.22 7.94
N MET A 174 -6.43 5.03 7.59
CA MET A 174 -5.64 3.86 7.21
C MET A 174 -5.95 3.51 5.76
N VAL A 175 -4.90 3.27 4.98
CA VAL A 175 -4.99 2.68 3.64
C VAL A 175 -4.21 1.38 3.62
N TYR A 176 -4.70 0.39 2.90
CA TYR A 176 -4.07 -0.93 2.82
C TYR A 176 -4.39 -1.58 1.48
N GLN A 177 -3.51 -2.46 1.03
CA GLN A 177 -3.83 -3.30 -0.12
C GLN A 177 -4.99 -4.24 0.22
N HIS A 178 -5.86 -4.46 -0.74
CA HIS A 178 -7.05 -5.30 -0.60
C HIS A 178 -7.02 -6.54 -1.51
N GLY A 179 -6.05 -6.58 -2.42
CA GLY A 179 -5.82 -7.68 -3.34
C GLY A 179 -6.71 -7.68 -4.58
N SER A 180 -6.74 -8.79 -5.29
CA SER A 180 -7.55 -8.96 -6.49
C SER A 180 -8.90 -9.61 -6.17
N PRO A 181 -10.03 -9.07 -6.64
CA PRO A 181 -11.35 -9.69 -6.43
C PRO A 181 -11.69 -10.76 -7.48
N PHE A 182 -10.80 -11.07 -8.42
CA PHE A 182 -11.12 -11.82 -9.62
C PHE A 182 -10.93 -13.33 -9.46
N TYR A 183 -9.77 -13.78 -8.92
CA TYR A 183 -9.53 -15.20 -8.68
C TYR A 183 -10.07 -15.64 -7.33
N SER A 184 -10.52 -16.91 -7.23
CA SER A 184 -11.29 -17.38 -6.07
C SER A 184 -10.53 -17.28 -4.75
N GLU A 185 -9.24 -17.63 -4.75
CA GLU A 185 -8.40 -17.59 -3.55
C GLU A 185 -8.18 -16.13 -3.09
N ASP A 186 -7.79 -15.24 -4.01
CA ASP A 186 -7.61 -13.82 -3.74
C ASP A 186 -8.91 -13.16 -3.27
N LYS A 187 -10.05 -13.52 -3.91
CA LYS A 187 -11.36 -13.02 -3.54
C LYS A 187 -11.72 -13.35 -2.09
N GLU A 188 -11.44 -14.57 -1.62
CA GLU A 188 -11.71 -14.97 -0.24
C GLU A 188 -10.91 -14.11 0.76
N GLU A 189 -9.65 -13.80 0.44
CA GLU A 189 -8.82 -12.93 1.30
C GLU A 189 -9.32 -11.46 1.26
N CYS A 190 -9.69 -10.94 0.09
CA CYS A 190 -10.33 -9.61 -0.03
C CYS A 190 -11.53 -9.48 0.91
N VAL A 191 -12.41 -10.46 0.90
CA VAL A 191 -13.63 -10.53 1.72
C VAL A 191 -13.29 -10.52 3.22
N LYS A 192 -12.30 -11.34 3.62
CA LYS A 192 -11.86 -11.41 5.03
C LYS A 192 -11.24 -10.08 5.51
N MET A 193 -10.44 -9.44 4.66
CA MET A 193 -9.84 -8.14 4.96
C MET A 193 -10.90 -7.05 5.08
N HIS A 194 -11.83 -6.99 4.14
CA HIS A 194 -12.95 -6.03 4.17
C HIS A 194 -13.73 -6.11 5.47
N ARG A 195 -14.17 -7.31 5.85
CA ARG A 195 -14.91 -7.55 7.09
C ARG A 195 -14.19 -7.04 8.33
N LYS A 196 -12.87 -7.29 8.42
CA LYS A 196 -12.07 -6.85 9.59
C LYS A 196 -11.98 -5.33 9.67
N ALA A 197 -11.73 -4.65 8.55
CA ALA A 197 -11.67 -3.21 8.49
C ALA A 197 -13.04 -2.56 8.77
N TYR A 198 -14.11 -3.09 8.17
CA TYR A 198 -15.48 -2.64 8.37
C TYR A 198 -15.91 -2.72 9.83
N GLN A 199 -15.50 -3.79 10.56
CA GLN A 199 -15.77 -3.94 11.99
C GLN A 199 -14.93 -3.01 12.87
N ALA A 200 -13.76 -2.58 12.42
CA ALA A 200 -12.82 -1.77 13.21
C ALA A 200 -13.03 -0.26 13.04
N PHE A 201 -13.51 0.19 11.87
CA PHE A 201 -13.57 1.61 11.53
C PHE A 201 -14.98 2.08 11.18
N PRO A 202 -15.39 3.29 11.60
CA PRO A 202 -16.71 3.85 11.29
C PRO A 202 -16.89 4.19 9.80
N VAL A 203 -15.80 4.43 9.08
CA VAL A 203 -15.80 4.60 7.63
C VAL A 203 -14.87 3.55 7.03
N SER A 204 -15.42 2.67 6.21
CA SER A 204 -14.66 1.68 5.43
C SER A 204 -15.16 1.72 3.99
N ARG A 205 -14.26 1.92 3.03
CA ARG A 205 -14.53 1.98 1.60
C ARG A 205 -13.44 1.25 0.83
N VAL A 206 -13.76 0.80 -0.35
CA VAL A 206 -12.83 0.13 -1.25
C VAL A 206 -12.72 0.93 -2.54
N TYR A 207 -11.52 1.02 -3.08
CA TYR A 207 -11.25 1.64 -4.36
C TYR A 207 -10.31 0.77 -5.21
N GLN A 208 -10.22 1.06 -6.48
CA GLN A 208 -9.58 0.19 -7.46
C GLN A 208 -8.49 0.90 -8.26
N ALA A 209 -7.53 0.11 -8.74
CA ALA A 209 -6.60 0.50 -9.79
C ALA A 209 -6.34 -0.67 -10.76
N HIS A 210 -5.77 -0.34 -11.91
CA HIS A 210 -5.30 -1.33 -12.87
C HIS A 210 -3.77 -1.36 -12.82
N ILE A 211 -3.22 -2.47 -12.33
CA ILE A 211 -1.78 -2.70 -12.18
C ILE A 211 -1.40 -3.89 -13.06
N PRO A 212 -0.75 -3.67 -14.21
CA PRO A 212 -0.49 -4.71 -15.21
C PRO A 212 0.30 -5.90 -14.71
N THR A 213 1.21 -5.72 -13.73
CA THR A 213 2.02 -6.79 -13.15
C THR A 213 1.25 -7.63 -12.13
N CYS A 214 0.15 -7.14 -11.57
CA CYS A 214 -0.72 -7.97 -10.73
C CYS A 214 -1.44 -9.04 -11.56
N SER A 215 -1.68 -10.20 -10.98
CA SER A 215 -2.13 -11.43 -11.66
C SER A 215 -3.37 -11.26 -12.54
N SER A 216 -4.32 -10.42 -12.14
CA SER A 216 -5.52 -10.08 -12.93
C SER A 216 -5.46 -8.73 -13.63
N GLY A 217 -4.44 -7.92 -13.36
CA GLY A 217 -4.40 -6.52 -13.73
C GLY A 217 -5.40 -5.64 -12.99
N TYR A 218 -6.22 -6.21 -12.11
CA TYR A 218 -7.26 -5.52 -11.36
C TYR A 218 -7.01 -5.63 -9.86
N TRP A 219 -6.73 -4.51 -9.22
CA TRP A 219 -6.32 -4.44 -7.83
C TRP A 219 -7.22 -3.54 -7.01
N LEU A 220 -7.51 -3.96 -5.78
CA LEU A 220 -8.31 -3.22 -4.83
C LEU A 220 -7.45 -2.70 -3.69
N PHE A 221 -7.86 -1.55 -3.17
CA PHE A 221 -7.33 -0.92 -1.96
C PHE A 221 -8.44 -0.66 -0.97
N GLY A 222 -8.14 -0.81 0.31
CA GLY A 222 -9.04 -0.41 1.39
C GLY A 222 -8.72 0.99 1.89
N PHE A 223 -9.76 1.76 2.15
CA PHE A 223 -9.72 3.05 2.83
C PHE A 223 -10.55 2.97 4.10
N ALA A 224 -9.92 3.02 5.24
CA ALA A 224 -10.56 2.99 6.54
C ALA A 224 -10.26 4.28 7.31
N SER A 225 -11.26 4.92 7.89
CA SER A 225 -11.10 6.22 8.54
C SER A 225 -11.91 6.31 9.81
N LYS A 226 -11.40 7.04 10.79
CA LYS A 226 -12.13 7.39 12.01
C LYS A 226 -13.17 8.49 11.76
N LYS A 227 -13.00 9.28 10.68
CA LYS A 227 -13.82 10.49 10.47
C LYS A 227 -14.15 10.76 9.02
N TYR A 228 -13.14 10.82 8.16
CA TYR A 228 -13.30 11.34 6.80
C TYR A 228 -13.86 10.30 5.83
N HIS A 229 -14.80 10.72 5.00
CA HIS A 229 -15.31 9.90 3.89
C HIS A 229 -14.57 10.24 2.59
N PRO A 230 -14.03 9.26 1.83
CA PRO A 230 -13.12 9.53 0.73
C PRO A 230 -13.72 10.32 -0.45
N LEU A 231 -15.04 10.35 -0.58
CA LEU A 231 -15.72 11.12 -1.64
C LEU A 231 -16.37 12.41 -1.13
N ILE A 232 -16.88 12.41 0.12
CA ILE A 232 -17.57 13.58 0.70
C ILE A 232 -16.56 14.64 1.14
N ASP A 233 -15.49 14.20 1.82
CA ASP A 233 -14.44 15.07 2.35
C ASP A 233 -13.28 15.29 1.38
N PHE A 234 -13.40 14.77 0.15
CA PHE A 234 -12.41 14.92 -0.91
C PHE A 234 -12.24 16.36 -1.35
N LYS A 235 -11.00 16.85 -1.39
CA LYS A 235 -10.63 18.24 -1.66
C LYS A 235 -9.81 18.40 -2.94
N PRO A 236 -10.42 18.21 -4.12
CA PRO A 236 -9.71 18.16 -5.39
C PRO A 236 -8.94 19.46 -5.72
N ASP A 237 -9.53 20.61 -5.38
CA ASP A 237 -8.90 21.90 -5.72
C ASP A 237 -7.75 22.24 -4.76
N GLU A 238 -7.82 21.79 -3.51
CA GLU A 238 -6.73 21.92 -2.56
C GLU A 238 -5.56 21.05 -2.99
N TRP A 239 -5.83 19.79 -3.36
CA TRP A 239 -4.80 18.86 -3.85
C TRP A 239 -4.13 19.38 -5.13
N LYS A 240 -4.90 19.85 -6.13
CA LYS A 240 -4.34 20.44 -7.37
C LYS A 240 -3.41 21.62 -7.13
N ARG A 241 -3.69 22.44 -6.10
CA ARG A 241 -2.83 23.58 -5.75
C ARG A 241 -1.45 23.18 -5.21
N LEU A 242 -1.28 21.95 -4.76
CA LEU A 242 0.04 21.43 -4.35
C LEU A 242 1.00 21.32 -5.54
N GLY A 243 0.47 21.16 -6.76
CA GLY A 243 1.28 21.06 -7.98
C GLY A 243 2.12 19.79 -8.07
N ILE A 244 1.78 18.75 -7.31
CA ILE A 244 2.44 17.44 -7.33
C ILE A 244 2.24 16.83 -8.72
N LYS A 245 3.33 16.34 -9.30
CA LYS A 245 3.31 15.67 -10.61
C LYS A 245 3.07 14.19 -10.40
N THR A 246 2.06 13.66 -11.07
CA THR A 246 1.66 12.27 -11.04
C THR A 246 1.65 11.68 -12.45
N ARG A 247 1.82 10.36 -12.53
CA ARG A 247 1.76 9.57 -13.78
C ARG A 247 0.41 8.88 -13.94
N TYR A 248 -0.24 8.52 -12.83
CA TYR A 248 -1.49 7.77 -12.80
C TYR A 248 -2.61 8.50 -12.07
N TYR A 249 -2.36 8.94 -10.84
CA TYR A 249 -3.38 9.59 -10.03
C TYR A 249 -3.82 10.94 -10.60
N THR A 250 -5.12 11.13 -10.66
CA THR A 250 -5.75 12.44 -10.92
C THR A 250 -6.95 12.61 -10.02
N THR A 251 -7.38 13.85 -9.79
CA THR A 251 -8.60 14.13 -9.02
C THR A 251 -9.88 13.60 -9.67
N ASN A 252 -9.87 13.34 -10.98
CA ASN A 252 -10.99 12.69 -11.66
C ASN A 252 -10.92 11.17 -11.46
N LEU A 253 -9.74 10.59 -11.56
CA LEU A 253 -9.51 9.17 -11.28
C LEU A 253 -9.88 8.83 -9.83
N HIS A 254 -9.56 9.70 -8.86
CA HIS A 254 -9.95 9.53 -7.46
C HIS A 254 -11.43 9.15 -7.31
N ARG A 255 -12.33 9.93 -7.95
CA ARG A 255 -13.76 9.63 -7.91
C ARG A 255 -14.12 8.35 -8.64
N GLY A 256 -13.54 8.13 -9.82
CA GLY A 256 -13.76 6.94 -10.63
C GLY A 256 -13.28 5.66 -9.95
N ALA A 257 -12.20 5.73 -9.19
CA ALA A 257 -11.63 4.59 -8.48
C ALA A 257 -12.59 3.98 -7.44
N PHE A 258 -13.48 4.77 -6.86
CA PHE A 258 -14.51 4.29 -5.91
C PHE A 258 -15.79 3.78 -6.60
N MET A 259 -15.90 3.84 -7.94
CA MET A 259 -17.03 3.30 -8.70
C MET A 259 -16.70 1.85 -9.08
N LEU A 260 -17.02 0.93 -8.21
CA LEU A 260 -16.68 -0.49 -8.37
C LEU A 260 -17.64 -1.20 -9.33
N PRO A 261 -17.17 -2.25 -10.02
CA PRO A 261 -18.06 -3.16 -10.76
C PRO A 261 -19.07 -3.83 -9.83
N LYS A 262 -20.27 -4.07 -10.35
CA LYS A 262 -21.39 -4.64 -9.56
C LYS A 262 -21.04 -5.92 -8.81
N TYR A 263 -20.28 -6.84 -9.41
CA TYR A 263 -19.89 -8.09 -8.75
C TYR A 263 -18.95 -7.88 -7.55
N VAL A 264 -18.17 -6.79 -7.55
CA VAL A 264 -17.32 -6.41 -6.42
C VAL A 264 -18.18 -5.76 -5.32
N GLU A 265 -19.10 -4.88 -5.70
CA GLU A 265 -20.05 -4.29 -4.75
C GLU A 265 -20.84 -5.40 -4.03
N ASP A 266 -21.41 -6.36 -4.79
CA ASP A 266 -22.17 -7.49 -4.21
C ASP A 266 -21.31 -8.32 -3.24
N MET A 267 -20.06 -8.60 -3.62
CA MET A 267 -19.10 -9.32 -2.79
C MET A 267 -18.84 -8.62 -1.44
N LEU A 268 -18.68 -7.29 -1.45
CA LEU A 268 -18.42 -6.51 -0.25
C LEU A 268 -19.67 -6.34 0.61
N GLU A 269 -20.83 -6.07 0.01
CA GLU A 269 -22.12 -5.90 0.71
C GLU A 269 -22.57 -7.17 1.47
N GLU A 270 -22.26 -8.35 0.98
CA GLU A 270 -22.56 -9.62 1.67
C GLU A 270 -21.87 -9.71 3.04
N GLU A 271 -20.75 -9.02 3.22
CA GLU A 271 -19.93 -9.01 4.44
C GLU A 271 -20.29 -7.89 5.42
N GLU A 272 -21.02 -6.89 4.96
CA GLU A 272 -21.50 -5.77 5.78
C GLU A 272 -22.82 -6.10 6.51
N ARG A 273 -23.47 -7.21 6.12
CA ARG A 273 -24.74 -7.70 6.72
C ARG A 273 -24.49 -8.61 7.92
#